data_fe8b58e78c01fe38b2ee7eefa185d786
#
_entry.id   fe8b58e78c01fe38b2ee7eefa185d786
#
_cell.length_a   1.000
_cell.length_b   1.000
_cell.length_c   1.000
_cell.angle_alpha   90.00
_cell.angle_beta   90.00
_cell.angle_gamma   90.00
#
_symmetry.space_group_name_H-M   'P 1'
#
loop_
_entity.id
_entity.type
_entity.pdbx_description
1 polymer ?
#
loop_
_entity_poly.entity_id
_entity_poly.type
_entity_poly.pdbx_seq_one_letter_code
_entity_poly.pdbx_strand_id
1 'polypeptide(L)'
;MEQRETIKSKKRIVIKVGTTTITHKETGNIDLEKLEKFVRILINLRNKGKEVIVVSSGAVGIGRQVLGIWERLEESAIKQACAAVGQGRMMMMYEKLFAEYDQLTAQVLLTKESIMSKECRQDARNTFEELLRMNVVPIVNENDAISVEEEAYGNFGDNDTMAAHVARLVEADLLILMS
;
A
#
# COMPACT_ATOMS: atom_id res chain seq x y z
N MET A 1 -22.53 -21.04 -2.50
CA MET A 1 -21.28 -21.85 -2.41
C MET A 1 -20.36 -21.58 -3.60
N GLU A 2 -20.88 -21.53 -4.80
CA GLU A 2 -20.14 -21.34 -6.07
C GLU A 2 -19.27 -20.06 -6.12
N GLN A 3 -19.78 -18.91 -5.68
CA GLN A 3 -18.99 -17.65 -5.65
C GLN A 3 -17.78 -17.71 -4.69
N ARG A 4 -17.90 -18.39 -3.55
CA ARG A 4 -16.78 -18.52 -2.60
C ARG A 4 -15.66 -19.43 -3.15
N GLU A 5 -16.02 -20.47 -3.90
CA GLU A 5 -15.02 -21.32 -4.55
C GLU A 5 -14.31 -20.57 -5.69
N THR A 6 -15.05 -19.76 -6.45
CA THR A 6 -14.47 -18.89 -7.49
C THR A 6 -13.45 -17.91 -6.91
N ILE A 7 -13.72 -17.30 -5.75
CA ILE A 7 -12.76 -16.39 -5.07
C ILE A 7 -11.51 -17.15 -4.60
N LYS A 8 -11.68 -18.37 -4.07
CA LYS A 8 -10.55 -19.18 -3.62
C LYS A 8 -9.59 -19.59 -4.75
N SER A 9 -10.06 -19.72 -5.98
CA SER A 9 -9.24 -20.06 -7.14
C SER A 9 -8.34 -18.90 -7.62
N LYS A 10 -8.64 -17.65 -7.24
CA LYS A 10 -7.88 -16.46 -7.65
C LYS A 10 -6.44 -16.55 -7.19
N LYS A 11 -5.48 -16.24 -8.07
CA LYS A 11 -4.04 -16.39 -7.83
C LYS A 11 -3.39 -15.08 -7.41
N ARG A 12 -3.57 -14.03 -8.21
CA ARG A 12 -2.99 -12.70 -7.96
C ARG A 12 -4.00 -11.78 -7.28
N ILE A 13 -3.67 -11.29 -6.10
CA ILE A 13 -4.59 -10.56 -5.24
C ILE A 13 -3.95 -9.22 -4.85
N VAL A 14 -4.65 -8.13 -5.14
CA VAL A 14 -4.34 -6.80 -4.61
C VAL A 14 -5.23 -6.53 -3.41
N ILE A 15 -4.63 -6.15 -2.29
CA ILE A 15 -5.35 -5.86 -1.05
C ILE A 15 -5.04 -4.43 -0.62
N LYS A 16 -6.04 -3.56 -0.67
CA LYS A 16 -5.93 -2.22 -0.11
C LYS A 16 -6.31 -2.26 1.36
N VAL A 17 -5.47 -1.69 2.21
CA VAL A 17 -5.73 -1.49 3.63
C VAL A 17 -5.80 0.00 3.94
N GLY A 18 -6.96 0.44 4.46
CA GLY A 18 -7.17 1.81 4.90
C GLY A 18 -6.50 2.09 6.25
N THR A 19 -6.15 3.34 6.50
CA THR A 19 -5.53 3.78 7.76
C THR A 19 -6.36 3.36 8.97
N THR A 20 -7.66 3.57 8.93
CA THR A 20 -8.60 3.22 10.01
C THR A 20 -8.65 1.74 10.35
N THR A 21 -8.31 0.88 9.39
CA THR A 21 -8.27 -0.59 9.56
C THR A 21 -7.11 -1.02 10.46
N ILE A 22 -5.98 -0.28 10.41
CA ILE A 22 -4.73 -0.62 11.09
C ILE A 22 -4.33 0.39 12.18
N THR A 23 -5.23 1.29 12.55
CA THR A 23 -4.99 2.27 13.61
C THR A 23 -6.02 2.16 14.72
N HIS A 24 -5.68 2.68 15.89
CA HIS A 24 -6.62 2.93 16.99
C HIS A 24 -7.50 4.14 16.64
N LYS A 25 -8.81 4.00 16.78
CA LYS A 25 -9.78 5.06 16.43
C LYS A 25 -9.59 6.32 17.30
N GLU A 26 -9.22 6.12 18.55
CA GLU A 26 -9.12 7.17 19.56
C GLU A 26 -7.85 8.02 19.42
N THR A 27 -6.75 7.40 19.06
CA THR A 27 -5.43 8.06 19.03
C THR A 27 -4.88 8.23 17.62
N GLY A 28 -5.41 7.45 16.65
CA GLY A 28 -4.86 7.37 15.29
C GLY A 28 -3.50 6.65 15.23
N ASN A 29 -2.94 6.21 16.37
CA ASN A 29 -1.71 5.42 16.39
C ASN A 29 -1.91 4.08 15.71
N ILE A 30 -0.83 3.53 15.13
CA ILE A 30 -0.87 2.19 14.55
C ILE A 30 -1.22 1.18 15.64
N ASP A 31 -2.23 0.38 15.36
CA ASP A 31 -2.65 -0.76 16.14
C ASP A 31 -1.83 -1.99 15.70
N LEU A 32 -0.80 -2.29 16.48
CA LEU A 32 0.14 -3.37 16.15
C LEU A 32 -0.53 -4.75 16.12
N GLU A 33 -1.57 -4.96 16.93
CA GLU A 33 -2.31 -6.21 16.94
C GLU A 33 -3.08 -6.41 15.63
N LYS A 34 -3.77 -5.36 15.17
CA LYS A 34 -4.48 -5.40 13.87
C LYS A 34 -3.52 -5.56 12.70
N LEU A 35 -2.39 -4.83 12.73
CA LEU A 35 -1.39 -4.92 11.67
C LEU A 35 -0.73 -6.30 11.62
N GLU A 36 -0.38 -6.87 12.78
CA GLU A 36 0.18 -8.24 12.86
C GLU A 36 -0.83 -9.28 12.35
N LYS A 37 -2.09 -9.18 12.77
CA LYS A 37 -3.15 -10.07 12.29
C LYS A 37 -3.34 -9.97 10.79
N PHE A 38 -3.27 -8.76 10.24
CA PHE A 38 -3.32 -8.53 8.80
C PHE A 38 -2.14 -9.21 8.10
N VAL A 39 -0.90 -8.96 8.54
CA VAL A 39 0.30 -9.58 7.96
C VAL A 39 0.20 -11.11 8.01
N ARG A 40 -0.22 -11.69 9.12
CA ARG A 40 -0.41 -13.15 9.26
C ARG A 40 -1.40 -13.72 8.24
N ILE A 41 -2.49 -12.98 7.94
CA ILE A 41 -3.43 -13.38 6.89
C ILE A 41 -2.75 -13.37 5.51
N LEU A 42 -1.95 -12.34 5.23
CA LEU A 42 -1.22 -12.24 3.96
C LEU A 42 -0.21 -13.39 3.80
N ILE A 43 0.53 -13.72 4.85
CA ILE A 43 1.45 -14.86 4.87
C ILE A 43 0.71 -16.18 4.61
N ASN A 44 -0.46 -16.37 5.23
CA ASN A 44 -1.27 -17.56 4.96
C ASN A 44 -1.75 -17.66 3.51
N LEU A 45 -2.05 -16.53 2.86
CA LEU A 45 -2.37 -16.50 1.43
C LEU A 45 -1.14 -16.87 0.59
N ARG A 46 0.02 -16.32 0.93
CA ARG A 46 1.31 -16.62 0.27
C ARG A 46 1.65 -18.11 0.37
N ASN A 47 1.52 -18.70 1.56
CA ASN A 47 1.77 -20.11 1.80
C ASN A 47 0.82 -21.03 1.01
N LYS A 48 -0.33 -20.50 0.55
CA LYS A 48 -1.25 -21.17 -0.37
C LYS A 48 -0.92 -20.95 -1.86
N GLY A 49 0.26 -20.39 -2.15
CA GLY A 49 0.73 -20.10 -3.51
C GLY A 49 0.06 -18.89 -4.18
N LYS A 50 -0.55 -17.99 -3.38
CA LYS A 50 -1.11 -16.74 -3.90
C LYS A 50 -0.04 -15.67 -4.06
N GLU A 51 -0.15 -14.87 -5.10
CA GLU A 51 0.61 -13.63 -5.28
C GLU A 51 -0.14 -12.50 -4.60
N VAL A 52 0.50 -11.84 -3.63
CA VAL A 52 -0.14 -10.79 -2.81
C VAL A 52 0.58 -9.48 -3.00
N ILE A 53 -0.18 -8.43 -3.29
CA ILE A 53 0.28 -7.05 -3.38
C ILE A 53 -0.55 -6.24 -2.39
N VAL A 54 0.11 -5.45 -1.55
CA VAL A 54 -0.56 -4.61 -0.56
C VAL A 54 -0.56 -3.17 -1.04
N VAL A 55 -1.70 -2.51 -1.05
CA VAL A 55 -1.81 -1.06 -1.21
C VAL A 55 -2.14 -0.48 0.15
N SER A 56 -1.18 0.23 0.74
CA SER A 56 -1.29 0.79 2.08
C SER A 56 -1.56 2.28 2.02
N SER A 57 -2.18 2.82 3.05
CA SER A 57 -2.45 4.25 3.21
C SER A 57 -2.04 4.72 4.61
N GLY A 58 -2.04 6.04 4.82
CA GLY A 58 -1.85 6.62 6.14
C GLY A 58 -0.45 7.17 6.43
N ALA A 59 0.44 7.23 5.44
CA ALA A 59 1.79 7.78 5.62
C ALA A 59 1.75 9.20 6.22
N VAL A 60 0.94 10.11 5.68
CA VAL A 60 0.78 11.48 6.22
C VAL A 60 0.34 11.45 7.70
N GLY A 61 -0.65 10.63 8.04
CA GLY A 61 -1.15 10.52 9.42
C GLY A 61 -0.09 10.00 10.39
N ILE A 62 0.64 8.97 10.01
CA ILE A 62 1.76 8.41 10.80
C ILE A 62 2.86 9.45 10.97
N GLY A 63 3.22 10.16 9.90
CA GLY A 63 4.24 11.20 9.96
C GLY A 63 3.85 12.37 10.87
N ARG A 64 2.59 12.82 10.81
CA ARG A 64 2.06 13.82 11.74
C ARG A 64 2.27 13.44 13.20
N GLN A 65 1.94 12.19 13.53
CA GLN A 65 2.11 11.68 14.89
C GLN A 65 3.56 11.63 15.32
N VAL A 66 4.45 11.10 14.47
CA VAL A 66 5.89 11.03 14.74
C VAL A 66 6.50 12.40 14.96
N LEU A 67 6.03 13.40 14.20
CA LEU A 67 6.51 14.78 14.28
C LEU A 67 5.78 15.62 15.36
N GLY A 68 4.74 15.07 16.00
CA GLY A 68 3.96 15.80 17.00
C GLY A 68 3.13 16.96 16.42
N ILE A 69 2.73 16.87 15.14
CA ILE A 69 1.96 17.91 14.45
C ILE A 69 0.47 17.59 14.59
N TRP A 70 -0.23 18.35 15.42
CA TRP A 70 -1.66 18.14 15.70
C TRP A 70 -2.57 19.14 14.98
N GLU A 71 -2.02 20.27 14.54
CA GLU A 71 -2.72 21.31 13.83
C GLU A 71 -3.14 20.86 12.43
N ARG A 72 -4.13 21.56 11.85
CA ARG A 72 -4.57 21.28 10.48
C ARG A 72 -3.43 21.60 9.51
N LEU A 73 -3.12 20.66 8.63
CA LEU A 73 -2.09 20.86 7.61
C LEU A 73 -2.71 21.65 6.44
N GLU A 74 -2.42 22.95 6.40
CA GLU A 74 -2.86 23.81 5.30
C GLU A 74 -1.81 23.88 4.18
N GLU A 75 -0.53 23.79 4.55
CA GLU A 75 0.58 23.84 3.61
C GLU A 75 0.91 22.48 3.00
N SER A 76 0.99 22.42 1.68
CA SER A 76 1.35 21.20 0.94
C SER A 76 2.72 20.65 1.35
N ALA A 77 3.72 21.53 1.53
CA ALA A 77 5.07 21.13 1.94
C ALA A 77 5.12 20.40 3.29
N ILE A 78 4.27 20.78 4.26
CA ILE A 78 4.19 20.12 5.56
C ILE A 78 3.55 18.73 5.39
N LYS A 79 2.51 18.60 4.55
CA LYS A 79 1.92 17.30 4.22
C LYS A 79 2.95 16.36 3.58
N GLN A 80 3.71 16.87 2.61
CA GLN A 80 4.78 16.12 1.93
C GLN A 80 5.87 15.67 2.89
N ALA A 81 6.31 16.55 3.80
CA ALA A 81 7.27 16.20 4.85
C ALA A 81 6.72 15.13 5.80
N CYS A 82 5.45 15.24 6.22
CA CYS A 82 4.78 14.21 7.00
C CYS A 82 4.71 12.89 6.25
N ALA A 83 4.37 12.90 4.96
CA ALA A 83 4.31 11.71 4.13
C ALA A 83 5.68 11.00 4.08
N ALA A 84 6.77 11.76 3.87
CA ALA A 84 8.12 11.22 3.81
C ALA A 84 8.52 10.53 5.12
N VAL A 85 8.30 11.18 6.27
CA VAL A 85 8.59 10.60 7.60
C VAL A 85 7.71 9.38 7.89
N GLY A 86 6.42 9.50 7.62
CA GLY A 86 5.45 8.44 7.91
C GLY A 86 5.61 7.23 7.02
N GLN A 87 5.97 7.42 5.75
CA GLN A 87 6.23 6.33 4.82
C GLN A 87 7.39 5.45 5.30
N GLY A 88 8.50 6.06 5.70
CA GLY A 88 9.63 5.32 6.27
C GLY A 88 9.25 4.55 7.54
N ARG A 89 8.45 5.18 8.41
CA ARG A 89 7.96 4.53 9.64
C ARG A 89 7.04 3.35 9.35
N MET A 90 6.14 3.51 8.40
CA MET A 90 5.21 2.47 7.98
C MET A 90 5.95 1.27 7.38
N MET A 91 6.90 1.51 6.48
CA MET A 91 7.69 0.43 5.88
C MET A 91 8.48 -0.35 6.91
N MET A 92 9.12 0.34 7.87
CA MET A 92 9.84 -0.33 8.97
C MET A 92 8.93 -1.29 9.76
N MET A 93 7.66 -0.92 9.97
CA MET A 93 6.70 -1.79 10.68
C MET A 93 6.31 -3.00 9.84
N TYR A 94 6.01 -2.81 8.55
CA TYR A 94 5.74 -3.93 7.65
C TYR A 94 6.94 -4.87 7.57
N GLU A 95 8.13 -4.34 7.31
CA GLU A 95 9.35 -5.12 7.21
C GLU A 95 9.58 -5.97 8.47
N LYS A 96 9.47 -5.36 9.66
CA LYS A 96 9.61 -6.07 10.93
C LYS A 96 8.61 -7.23 11.07
N LEU A 97 7.33 -6.99 10.77
CA LEU A 97 6.29 -8.01 10.93
C LEU A 97 6.38 -9.13 9.88
N PHE A 98 6.73 -8.81 8.64
CA PHE A 98 6.94 -9.83 7.61
C PHE A 98 8.21 -10.65 7.85
N ALA A 99 9.27 -10.04 8.42
CA ALA A 99 10.51 -10.72 8.76
C ALA A 99 10.32 -11.84 9.81
N GLU A 100 9.33 -11.71 10.72
CA GLU A 100 8.96 -12.78 11.66
C GLU A 100 8.52 -14.08 10.96
N TYR A 101 8.22 -14.00 9.67
CA TYR A 101 7.80 -15.13 8.82
C TYR A 101 8.79 -15.40 7.67
N ASP A 102 10.02 -14.92 7.75
CA ASP A 102 11.04 -15.01 6.70
C ASP A 102 10.56 -14.51 5.32
N GLN A 103 9.62 -13.54 5.31
CA GLN A 103 9.06 -12.98 4.10
C GLN A 103 9.63 -11.60 3.82
N LEU A 104 10.20 -11.44 2.63
CA LEU A 104 10.69 -10.14 2.16
C LEU A 104 9.55 -9.24 1.68
N THR A 105 9.68 -7.95 1.93
CA THR A 105 8.82 -6.89 1.40
C THR A 105 9.63 -5.91 0.55
N ALA A 106 8.97 -5.22 -0.36
CA ALA A 106 9.56 -4.14 -1.13
C ALA A 106 8.62 -2.94 -1.16
N GLN A 107 9.15 -1.75 -0.95
CA GLN A 107 8.42 -0.51 -1.15
C GLN A 107 8.27 -0.20 -2.63
N VAL A 108 7.05 0.11 -3.07
CA VAL A 108 6.76 0.64 -4.40
C VAL A 108 5.96 1.94 -4.23
N LEU A 109 6.57 3.07 -4.56
CA LEU A 109 5.92 4.37 -4.52
C LEU A 109 5.54 4.80 -5.93
N LEU A 110 4.27 5.08 -6.13
CA LEU A 110 3.71 5.46 -7.41
C LEU A 110 3.18 6.88 -7.38
N THR A 111 3.38 7.62 -8.47
CA THR A 111 2.63 8.83 -8.77
C THR A 111 1.56 8.50 -9.81
N LYS A 112 0.61 9.40 -10.02
CA LYS A 112 -0.38 9.23 -11.09
C LYS A 112 0.28 9.16 -12.47
N GLU A 113 1.38 9.88 -12.67
CA GLU A 113 2.20 9.80 -13.88
C GLU A 113 2.73 8.39 -14.12
N SER A 114 3.20 7.71 -13.06
CA SER A 114 3.71 6.32 -13.13
C SER A 114 2.68 5.35 -13.73
N ILE A 115 1.38 5.67 -13.62
CA ILE A 115 0.29 4.85 -14.15
C ILE A 115 -0.20 5.36 -15.51
N MET A 116 -0.22 6.68 -15.71
CA MET A 116 -0.81 7.28 -16.92
C MET A 116 0.18 7.34 -18.10
N SER A 117 1.47 7.58 -17.84
CA SER A 117 2.51 7.49 -18.85
C SER A 117 2.69 6.05 -19.32
N LYS A 118 2.72 5.83 -20.63
CA LYS A 118 2.88 4.49 -21.22
C LYS A 118 4.22 3.86 -20.83
N GLU A 119 5.29 4.65 -20.83
CA GLU A 119 6.64 4.20 -20.53
C GLU A 119 6.78 3.87 -19.03
N CYS A 120 6.45 4.83 -18.16
CA CYS A 120 6.52 4.61 -16.70
C CYS A 120 5.63 3.45 -16.24
N ARG A 121 4.46 3.29 -16.86
CA ARG A 121 3.55 2.20 -16.56
C ARG A 121 4.15 0.84 -16.91
N GLN A 122 4.89 0.73 -18.02
CA GLN A 122 5.56 -0.52 -18.39
C GLN A 122 6.67 -0.86 -17.41
N ASP A 123 7.47 0.13 -16.99
CA ASP A 123 8.54 -0.05 -16.00
C ASP A 123 7.99 -0.45 -14.63
N ALA A 124 6.91 0.21 -14.19
CA ALA A 124 6.22 -0.17 -12.96
C ALA A 124 5.71 -1.62 -13.03
N ARG A 125 5.08 -2.02 -14.15
CA ARG A 125 4.64 -3.40 -14.35
C ARG A 125 5.79 -4.40 -14.27
N ASN A 126 6.90 -4.13 -14.96
CA ASN A 126 8.09 -4.98 -14.94
C ASN A 126 8.62 -5.15 -13.51
N THR A 127 8.65 -4.06 -12.73
CA THR A 127 9.06 -4.10 -11.32
C THR A 127 8.17 -5.02 -10.49
N PHE A 128 6.85 -4.92 -10.63
CA PHE A 128 5.92 -5.81 -9.92
C PHE A 128 6.12 -7.27 -10.30
N GLU A 129 6.24 -7.58 -11.59
CA GLU A 129 6.44 -8.95 -12.06
C GLU A 129 7.74 -9.55 -11.48
N GLU A 130 8.84 -8.79 -11.47
CA GLU A 130 10.10 -9.26 -10.91
C GLU A 130 10.02 -9.46 -9.38
N LEU A 131 9.41 -8.54 -8.64
CA LEU A 131 9.21 -8.70 -7.20
C LEU A 131 8.40 -9.96 -6.88
N LEU A 132 7.29 -10.19 -7.59
CA LEU A 132 6.46 -11.38 -7.41
C LEU A 132 7.23 -12.66 -7.77
N ARG A 133 8.03 -12.64 -8.86
CA ARG A 133 8.89 -13.75 -9.27
C ARG A 133 9.95 -14.08 -8.22
N MET A 134 10.50 -13.05 -7.56
CA MET A 134 11.46 -13.17 -6.46
C MET A 134 10.83 -13.56 -5.13
N ASN A 135 9.52 -13.82 -5.10
CA ASN A 135 8.77 -14.13 -3.89
C ASN A 135 8.74 -12.98 -2.86
N VAL A 136 8.86 -11.72 -3.29
CA VAL A 136 8.79 -10.52 -2.47
C VAL A 136 7.36 -9.98 -2.47
N VAL A 137 6.89 -9.47 -1.34
CA VAL A 137 5.57 -8.82 -1.23
C VAL A 137 5.71 -7.31 -1.50
N PRO A 138 5.14 -6.78 -2.59
CA PRO A 138 5.14 -5.35 -2.82
C PRO A 138 4.18 -4.65 -1.84
N ILE A 139 4.69 -3.62 -1.16
CA ILE A 139 3.92 -2.67 -0.34
C ILE A 139 3.87 -1.36 -1.12
N VAL A 140 2.71 -1.06 -1.65
CA VAL A 140 2.47 0.07 -2.56
C VAL A 140 1.84 1.22 -1.81
N ASN A 141 2.29 2.43 -2.07
CA ASN A 141 1.63 3.66 -1.65
C ASN A 141 1.81 4.74 -2.70
N GLU A 142 1.02 5.82 -2.60
CA GLU A 142 1.28 7.02 -3.36
C GLU A 142 2.57 7.69 -2.88
N ASN A 143 3.31 8.30 -3.80
CA ASN A 143 4.48 9.10 -3.45
C ASN A 143 4.06 10.52 -3.05
N ASP A 144 3.35 10.60 -1.92
CA ASP A 144 2.84 11.87 -1.37
C ASP A 144 3.96 12.89 -1.05
N ALA A 145 5.22 12.45 -0.99
CA ALA A 145 6.35 13.35 -0.73
C ALA A 145 6.66 14.26 -1.91
N ILE A 146 6.29 13.86 -3.13
CA ILE A 146 6.55 14.60 -4.36
C ILE A 146 5.30 14.80 -5.22
N SER A 147 4.15 14.23 -4.85
CA SER A 147 2.89 14.46 -5.56
C SER A 147 2.42 15.90 -5.35
N VAL A 148 2.24 16.63 -6.46
CA VAL A 148 1.76 18.01 -6.46
C VAL A 148 0.34 18.01 -7.03
N GLU A 149 -0.60 18.66 -6.33
CA GLU A 149 -2.00 18.75 -6.75
C GLU A 149 -2.16 19.47 -8.11
N GLU A 150 -1.19 20.31 -8.48
CA GLU A 150 -1.20 21.15 -9.69
C GLU A 150 -0.52 20.51 -10.91
N GLU A 151 0.04 19.28 -10.80
CA GLU A 151 0.66 18.63 -11.95
C GLU A 151 -0.37 18.17 -12.99
N ALA A 152 0.07 18.04 -14.26
CA ALA A 152 -0.77 17.67 -15.40
C ALA A 152 -1.63 16.42 -15.18
N TYR A 153 -1.21 15.52 -14.29
CA TYR A 153 -1.93 14.31 -13.93
C TYR A 153 -2.60 14.36 -12.55
N GLY A 154 -2.25 15.33 -11.67
CA GLY A 154 -2.73 15.43 -10.28
C GLY A 154 -2.33 14.24 -9.41
N ASN A 155 -3.00 14.07 -8.27
CA ASN A 155 -2.88 12.91 -7.39
C ASN A 155 -3.97 11.86 -7.69
N PHE A 156 -3.91 10.69 -7.05
CA PHE A 156 -4.94 9.64 -7.21
C PHE A 156 -6.29 10.01 -6.56
N GLY A 157 -6.30 11.01 -5.68
CA GLY A 157 -7.46 11.39 -4.91
C GLY A 157 -7.67 10.52 -3.67
N ASP A 158 -7.70 9.21 -3.84
CA ASP A 158 -7.75 8.25 -2.75
C ASP A 158 -6.99 6.95 -3.08
N ASN A 159 -6.71 6.17 -2.03
CA ASN A 159 -6.00 4.90 -2.19
C ASN A 159 -6.88 3.76 -2.75
N ASP A 160 -8.20 3.91 -2.80
CA ASP A 160 -9.08 2.95 -3.46
C ASP A 160 -8.93 3.08 -4.99
N THR A 161 -8.89 4.31 -5.50
CA THR A 161 -8.60 4.61 -6.90
C THR A 161 -7.21 4.10 -7.30
N MET A 162 -6.19 4.39 -6.47
CA MET A 162 -4.85 3.86 -6.71
C MET A 162 -4.82 2.33 -6.72
N ALA A 163 -5.50 1.68 -5.78
CA ALA A 163 -5.56 0.22 -5.73
C ALA A 163 -6.23 -0.38 -6.97
N ALA A 164 -7.26 0.27 -7.51
CA ALA A 164 -7.87 -0.16 -8.77
C ALA A 164 -6.91 -0.04 -9.96
N HIS A 165 -6.13 1.04 -10.03
CA HIS A 165 -5.09 1.20 -11.04
C HIS A 165 -3.98 0.15 -10.91
N VAL A 166 -3.51 -0.11 -9.69
CA VAL A 166 -2.51 -1.16 -9.41
C VAL A 166 -3.06 -2.53 -9.81
N ALA A 167 -4.29 -2.87 -9.41
CA ALA A 167 -4.91 -4.14 -9.77
C ALA A 167 -4.99 -4.35 -11.29
N ARG A 168 -5.33 -3.29 -12.04
CA ARG A 168 -5.32 -3.32 -13.49
C ARG A 168 -3.91 -3.44 -14.08
N LEU A 169 -2.94 -2.72 -13.51
CA LEU A 169 -1.55 -2.72 -13.95
C LEU A 169 -0.92 -4.11 -13.87
N VAL A 170 -1.16 -4.80 -12.75
CA VAL A 170 -0.60 -6.12 -12.48
C VAL A 170 -1.50 -7.28 -12.95
N GLU A 171 -2.59 -6.97 -13.64
CA GLU A 171 -3.59 -7.97 -14.09
C GLU A 171 -4.07 -8.87 -12.94
N ALA A 172 -4.43 -8.25 -11.82
CA ALA A 172 -4.88 -8.99 -10.64
C ALA A 172 -6.21 -9.73 -10.89
N ASP A 173 -6.32 -10.94 -10.38
CA ASP A 173 -7.57 -11.72 -10.43
C ASP A 173 -8.62 -11.22 -9.43
N LEU A 174 -8.15 -10.54 -8.35
CA LEU A 174 -9.00 -10.08 -7.26
C LEU A 174 -8.43 -8.79 -6.65
N LEU A 175 -9.30 -7.82 -6.44
CA LEU A 175 -9.05 -6.64 -5.63
C LEU A 175 -9.92 -6.70 -4.37
N ILE A 176 -9.30 -6.52 -3.19
CA ILE A 176 -9.99 -6.44 -1.90
C ILE A 176 -9.75 -5.05 -1.33
N LEU A 177 -10.81 -4.32 -1.03
CA LEU A 177 -10.77 -3.03 -0.36
C LEU A 177 -11.18 -3.22 1.11
N MET A 178 -10.26 -2.91 2.03
CA MET A 178 -10.50 -2.93 3.48
C MET A 178 -10.51 -1.49 3.98
N SER A 179 -11.66 -1.03 4.42
CA SER A 179 -11.90 0.33 4.91
C SER A 179 -12.60 0.33 6.26
#